data_de3253d7504212c693157a31758b1233
#
_entry.id   de3253d7504212c693157a31758b1233
#
_cell.length_a   1.000
_cell.length_b   1.000
_cell.length_c   1.000
_cell.angle_alpha   90.00
_cell.angle_beta   90.00
_cell.angle_gamma   90.00
#
_symmetry.space_group_name_H-M   'P 1'
#
loop_
_entity.id
_entity.type
_entity.pdbx_description
1 polymer ?
#
loop_
_entity_poly.entity_id
_entity_poly.type
_entity_poly.pdbx_seq_one_letter_code
_entity_poly.pdbx_strand_id
1 'polypeptide(L)'
;MFCMVSKNGERCVILSHITINGKGKTGMSIYDTLNEQQQEAVFCTEGPLLLLAGAGSGKTRVLTHRIAYLMDQGVNPYHIMAITFTNKAAKEMRERVDDLVGFGAEHIWVSTFHSTCVRILRRHIDKLGYGNSFTIYDADDQKSLIKQICKQYKIDTKMMPERRIINEISSAKDEFMTPSEYETRHQYDFKKKKIAQIYKEYQKQLKANNALDFDDLIFKTVELFQFHPEVLDYYQER
;
A
#
# COMPACT_ATOMS: atom_id res chain seq x y z
N MET A 1 -8.17 3.77 7.87
CA MET A 1 -7.41 5.02 7.98
C MET A 1 -6.83 5.25 6.59
N PHE A 2 -7.29 6.27 5.88
CA PHE A 2 -6.82 6.55 4.52
C PHE A 2 -5.98 7.81 4.59
N CYS A 3 -4.75 7.72 4.12
CA CYS A 3 -3.86 8.88 3.99
C CYS A 3 -3.75 9.20 2.49
N MET A 4 -4.15 10.38 2.08
CA MET A 4 -3.79 10.95 0.78
C MET A 4 -2.71 12.00 1.03
N VAL A 5 -1.57 11.89 0.36
CA VAL A 5 -0.48 12.86 0.43
C VAL A 5 -0.56 13.73 -0.82
N SER A 6 -0.64 15.04 -0.65
CA SER A 6 -0.52 16.02 -1.71
C SER A 6 0.92 16.56 -1.79
N LYS A 7 1.27 17.11 -2.96
CA LYS A 7 2.60 17.43 -3.47
C LYS A 7 3.43 18.47 -2.70
N ASN A 8 2.91 19.23 -1.75
CA ASN A 8 3.64 20.36 -1.14
C ASN A 8 3.49 20.44 0.37
N GLY A 9 3.94 19.49 1.14
CA GLY A 9 4.35 19.58 2.55
C GLY A 9 3.76 20.63 3.53
N GLU A 10 2.81 21.46 3.13
CA GLU A 10 2.22 22.52 3.94
C GLU A 10 0.98 22.03 4.70
N ARG A 11 0.90 22.40 5.96
CA ARG A 11 -0.19 22.04 6.87
C ARG A 11 -1.50 22.64 6.38
N CYS A 12 -2.53 21.82 6.23
CA CYS A 12 -3.90 22.29 6.02
C CYS A 12 -4.34 23.14 7.22
N VAL A 13 -4.39 24.46 7.03
CA VAL A 13 -5.00 25.38 7.98
C VAL A 13 -6.47 25.45 7.60
N ILE A 14 -7.35 25.12 8.54
CA ILE A 14 -8.81 25.28 8.38
C ILE A 14 -9.08 26.79 8.26
N LEU A 15 -9.24 27.30 7.05
CA LEU A 15 -9.76 28.63 6.79
C LEU A 15 -11.28 28.52 6.65
N SER A 16 -12.00 28.93 7.67
CA SER A 16 -13.41 29.25 7.59
C SER A 16 -13.57 30.41 6.59
N HIS A 17 -14.32 30.20 5.52
CA HIS A 17 -14.74 31.08 4.43
C HIS A 17 -13.99 30.86 3.11
N ILE A 18 -14.41 29.85 2.38
CA ILE A 18 -14.20 29.81 0.93
C ILE A 18 -15.50 30.27 0.28
N THR A 19 -15.49 31.46 -0.27
CA THR A 19 -16.57 31.96 -1.14
C THR A 19 -16.45 31.23 -2.48
N ILE A 20 -17.33 30.27 -2.72
CA ILE A 20 -17.40 29.52 -3.98
C ILE A 20 -18.00 30.46 -5.05
N ASN A 21 -17.19 31.03 -5.91
CA ASN A 21 -17.64 31.66 -7.15
C ASN A 21 -17.87 30.59 -8.23
N GLY A 22 -18.97 29.85 -8.08
CA GLY A 22 -19.46 28.94 -9.10
C GLY A 22 -20.30 29.66 -10.12
N LYS A 23 -19.77 29.93 -11.32
CA LYS A 23 -20.60 30.34 -12.47
C LYS A 23 -21.45 29.16 -12.94
N GLY A 24 -22.74 29.33 -12.79
CA GLY A 24 -23.90 28.81 -13.50
C GLY A 24 -23.76 27.54 -14.34
N LYS A 25 -24.19 26.41 -13.76
CA LYS A 25 -24.96 25.39 -14.50
C LYS A 25 -26.25 25.15 -13.68
N THR A 26 -27.39 25.33 -14.32
CA THR A 26 -28.73 25.03 -13.81
C THR A 26 -28.95 23.50 -13.78
N GLY A 27 -28.30 22.85 -12.83
CA GLY A 27 -28.42 21.41 -12.54
C GLY A 27 -27.83 21.17 -11.17
N MET A 28 -28.49 20.30 -10.38
CA MET A 28 -28.03 19.91 -9.05
C MET A 28 -26.64 19.29 -9.16
N SER A 29 -25.66 19.85 -8.48
CA SER A 29 -24.28 19.34 -8.46
C SER A 29 -24.24 18.00 -7.73
N ILE A 30 -23.35 17.07 -8.14
CA ILE A 30 -23.10 15.83 -7.38
C ILE A 30 -22.70 16.10 -5.93
N TYR A 31 -22.14 17.27 -5.65
CA TYR A 31 -21.69 17.71 -4.33
C TYR A 31 -22.83 18.19 -3.42
N ASP A 32 -23.98 18.61 -3.97
CA ASP A 32 -25.15 19.07 -3.22
C ASP A 32 -25.80 17.94 -2.41
N THR A 33 -25.49 16.69 -2.72
CA THR A 33 -25.93 15.50 -2.01
C THR A 33 -25.12 15.18 -0.76
N LEU A 34 -24.04 15.92 -0.50
CA LEU A 34 -23.13 15.76 0.63
C LEU A 34 -23.54 16.71 1.75
N ASN A 35 -23.36 16.29 3.01
CA ASN A 35 -23.50 17.21 4.13
C ASN A 35 -22.29 18.18 4.20
N GLU A 36 -22.38 19.21 5.05
CA GLU A 36 -21.41 20.29 5.15
C GLU A 36 -19.99 19.76 5.44
N GLN A 37 -19.84 18.84 6.43
CA GLN A 37 -18.52 18.27 6.77
C GLN A 37 -17.95 17.40 5.63
N GLN A 38 -18.81 16.70 4.90
CA GLN A 38 -18.40 15.93 3.74
C GLN A 38 -17.95 16.83 2.59
N GLN A 39 -18.65 17.95 2.35
CA GLN A 39 -18.26 18.96 1.35
C GLN A 39 -16.93 19.61 1.71
N GLU A 40 -16.73 20.01 2.96
CA GLU A 40 -15.46 20.56 3.46
C GLU A 40 -14.31 19.59 3.18
N ALA A 41 -14.47 18.30 3.49
CA ALA A 41 -13.46 17.27 3.23
C ALA A 41 -13.22 17.02 1.74
N VAL A 42 -14.24 17.14 0.89
CA VAL A 42 -14.11 16.97 -0.57
C VAL A 42 -13.34 18.14 -1.19
N PHE A 43 -13.62 19.36 -0.76
CA PHE A 43 -13.05 20.56 -1.35
C PHE A 43 -11.66 20.92 -0.80
N CYS A 44 -11.24 20.33 0.32
CA CYS A 44 -9.88 20.49 0.84
C CYS A 44 -8.88 19.71 -0.03
N THR A 45 -8.29 20.34 -1.04
CA THR A 45 -7.39 19.70 -2.00
C THR A 45 -5.92 19.75 -1.60
N GLU A 46 -5.55 20.73 -0.79
CA GLU A 46 -4.16 20.98 -0.43
C GLU A 46 -3.77 20.31 0.90
N GLY A 47 -2.53 19.81 0.95
CA GLY A 47 -1.93 19.23 2.13
C GLY A 47 -2.52 17.87 2.58
N PRO A 48 -1.97 17.30 3.67
CA PRO A 48 -2.46 16.04 4.23
C PRO A 48 -3.79 16.23 4.96
N LEU A 49 -4.80 15.45 4.59
CA LEU A 49 -6.13 15.44 5.20
C LEU A 49 -6.39 14.12 5.93
N LEU A 50 -6.72 14.17 7.21
CA LEU A 50 -7.17 13.02 7.99
C LEU A 50 -8.68 13.14 8.30
N LEU A 51 -9.46 12.17 7.83
CA LEU A 51 -10.89 12.07 8.10
C LEU A 51 -11.16 11.04 9.21
N LEU A 52 -11.63 11.51 10.36
CA LEU A 52 -12.07 10.69 11.47
C LEU A 52 -13.61 10.53 11.40
N ALA A 53 -14.06 9.33 11.08
CA ALA A 53 -15.48 9.09 10.84
C ALA A 53 -15.90 7.67 11.21
N GLY A 54 -17.05 7.52 11.85
CA GLY A 54 -17.62 6.23 12.28
C GLY A 54 -18.06 5.33 11.11
N ALA A 55 -18.45 4.10 11.41
CA ALA A 55 -19.04 3.22 10.40
C ALA A 55 -20.35 3.85 9.86
N GLY A 56 -20.61 3.73 8.56
CA GLY A 56 -21.81 4.28 7.93
C GLY A 56 -21.81 5.79 7.68
N SER A 57 -20.80 6.54 8.12
CA SER A 57 -20.71 8.00 7.97
C SER A 57 -20.46 8.50 6.52
N GLY A 58 -20.32 7.59 5.56
CA GLY A 58 -20.05 7.96 4.17
C GLY A 58 -18.60 8.21 3.81
N LYS A 59 -17.60 7.69 4.58
CA LYS A 59 -16.16 7.85 4.28
C LYS A 59 -15.80 7.56 2.82
N THR A 60 -16.26 6.44 2.29
CA THR A 60 -15.99 6.06 0.89
C THR A 60 -16.66 7.03 -0.07
N ARG A 61 -17.86 7.55 0.27
CA ARG A 61 -18.53 8.56 -0.53
C ARG A 61 -17.74 9.86 -0.61
N VAL A 62 -17.22 10.33 0.51
CA VAL A 62 -16.33 11.51 0.55
C VAL A 62 -15.11 11.28 -0.35
N LEU A 63 -14.48 10.11 -0.24
CA LEU A 63 -13.28 9.80 -1.01
C LEU A 63 -13.55 9.77 -2.53
N THR A 64 -14.64 9.14 -2.97
CA THR A 64 -15.01 9.10 -4.40
C THR A 64 -15.40 10.47 -4.95
N HIS A 65 -16.13 11.30 -4.17
CA HIS A 65 -16.46 12.66 -4.56
C HIS A 65 -15.23 13.58 -4.57
N ARG A 66 -14.25 13.36 -3.66
CA ARG A 66 -12.97 14.07 -3.68
C ARG A 66 -12.17 13.76 -4.95
N ILE A 67 -12.16 12.51 -5.39
CA ILE A 67 -11.54 12.12 -6.67
C ILE A 67 -12.22 12.85 -7.83
N ALA A 68 -13.55 12.84 -7.89
CA ALA A 68 -14.33 13.55 -8.90
C ALA A 68 -14.00 15.06 -8.88
N TYR A 69 -13.94 15.66 -7.70
CA TYR A 69 -13.62 17.08 -7.54
C TYR A 69 -12.20 17.41 -8.02
N LEU A 70 -11.20 16.59 -7.70
CA LEU A 70 -9.83 16.78 -8.19
C LEU A 70 -9.79 16.78 -9.72
N MET A 71 -10.54 15.90 -10.37
CA MET A 71 -10.65 15.87 -11.84
C MET A 71 -11.38 17.09 -12.38
N ASP A 72 -12.45 17.56 -11.73
CA ASP A 72 -13.15 18.82 -12.09
C ASP A 72 -12.24 20.04 -11.98
N GLN A 73 -11.25 20.00 -11.06
CA GLN A 73 -10.21 21.04 -10.93
C GLN A 73 -9.07 20.88 -11.95
N GLY A 74 -9.16 19.91 -12.86
CA GLY A 74 -8.17 19.69 -13.91
C GLY A 74 -6.97 18.84 -13.52
N VAL A 75 -7.02 18.15 -12.37
CA VAL A 75 -5.98 17.18 -12.00
C VAL A 75 -6.03 16.00 -12.97
N ASN A 76 -4.89 15.69 -13.58
CA ASN A 76 -4.81 14.58 -14.52
C ASN A 76 -5.09 13.25 -13.79
N PRO A 77 -6.01 12.39 -14.28
CA PRO A 77 -6.32 11.09 -13.68
C PRO A 77 -5.11 10.21 -13.42
N TYR A 78 -4.08 10.28 -14.25
CA TYR A 78 -2.81 9.57 -14.04
C TYR A 78 -2.06 9.98 -12.75
N HIS A 79 -2.35 11.15 -12.20
CA HIS A 79 -1.76 11.67 -10.97
C HIS A 79 -2.62 11.37 -9.73
N ILE A 80 -3.67 10.57 -9.89
CA ILE A 80 -4.56 10.20 -8.78
C ILE A 80 -4.35 8.73 -8.43
N MET A 81 -4.00 8.47 -7.16
CA MET A 81 -3.88 7.14 -6.60
C MET A 81 -4.84 6.98 -5.42
N ALA A 82 -5.72 5.99 -5.49
CA ALA A 82 -6.65 5.63 -4.43
C ALA A 82 -6.39 4.20 -3.95
N ILE A 83 -6.00 4.05 -2.69
CA ILE A 83 -5.58 2.77 -2.13
C ILE A 83 -6.58 2.30 -1.08
N THR A 84 -6.91 1.01 -1.11
CA THR A 84 -7.79 0.34 -0.13
C THR A 84 -7.10 -0.90 0.46
N PHE A 85 -7.73 -1.51 1.49
CA PHE A 85 -7.17 -2.73 2.10
C PHE A 85 -7.63 -4.02 1.39
N THR A 86 -8.81 -4.03 0.75
CA THR A 86 -9.36 -5.25 0.15
C THR A 86 -9.69 -5.06 -1.33
N ASN A 87 -9.56 -6.14 -2.10
CA ASN A 87 -9.93 -6.14 -3.52
C ASN A 87 -11.41 -5.80 -3.73
N LYS A 88 -12.30 -6.24 -2.82
CA LYS A 88 -13.72 -5.88 -2.85
C LYS A 88 -13.91 -4.36 -2.73
N ALA A 89 -13.25 -3.73 -1.73
CA ALA A 89 -13.34 -2.28 -1.55
C ALA A 89 -12.71 -1.50 -2.72
N ALA A 90 -11.63 -2.02 -3.31
CA ALA A 90 -11.03 -1.41 -4.51
C ALA A 90 -11.99 -1.46 -5.70
N LYS A 91 -12.66 -2.61 -5.91
CA LYS A 91 -13.66 -2.76 -6.97
C LYS A 91 -14.85 -1.82 -6.77
N GLU A 92 -15.44 -1.81 -5.57
CA GLU A 92 -16.54 -0.91 -5.24
C GLU A 92 -16.17 0.58 -5.39
N MET A 93 -14.95 0.94 -5.01
CA MET A 93 -14.45 2.31 -5.17
C MET A 93 -14.32 2.66 -6.65
N ARG A 94 -13.77 1.77 -7.47
CA ARG A 94 -13.64 1.97 -8.91
C ARG A 94 -15.01 2.18 -9.56
N GLU A 95 -15.97 1.28 -9.31
CA GLU A 95 -17.33 1.38 -9.86
C GLU A 95 -17.97 2.75 -9.49
N ARG A 96 -17.85 3.18 -8.25
CA ARG A 96 -18.37 4.49 -7.81
C ARG A 96 -17.66 5.69 -8.43
N VAL A 97 -16.35 5.58 -8.67
CA VAL A 97 -15.60 6.63 -9.36
C VAL A 97 -15.99 6.69 -10.82
N ASP A 98 -16.11 5.54 -11.48
CA ASP A 98 -16.55 5.43 -12.87
C ASP A 98 -17.95 6.07 -13.05
N ASP A 99 -18.89 5.81 -12.12
CA ASP A 99 -20.23 6.38 -12.13
C ASP A 99 -20.24 7.90 -11.93
N LEU A 100 -19.33 8.45 -11.12
CA LEU A 100 -19.28 9.87 -10.80
C LEU A 100 -18.53 10.69 -11.87
N VAL A 101 -17.44 10.15 -12.40
CA VAL A 101 -16.48 10.85 -13.26
C VAL A 101 -16.76 10.58 -14.74
N GLY A 102 -17.12 9.36 -15.08
CA GLY A 102 -17.28 8.93 -16.46
C GLY A 102 -15.94 8.83 -17.19
N PHE A 103 -15.76 9.62 -18.25
CA PHE A 103 -14.57 9.58 -19.09
C PHE A 103 -13.29 9.94 -18.33
N GLY A 104 -12.25 9.11 -18.47
CA GLY A 104 -10.95 9.30 -17.84
C GLY A 104 -10.77 8.57 -16.51
N ALA A 105 -11.85 8.05 -15.90
CA ALA A 105 -11.78 7.30 -14.64
C ALA A 105 -10.90 6.05 -14.73
N GLU A 106 -10.80 5.43 -15.90
CA GLU A 106 -9.97 4.25 -16.18
C GLU A 106 -8.46 4.49 -15.96
N HIS A 107 -8.03 5.75 -15.99
CA HIS A 107 -6.64 6.14 -15.78
C HIS A 107 -6.28 6.36 -14.31
N ILE A 108 -7.27 6.47 -13.42
CA ILE A 108 -7.07 6.60 -11.98
C ILE A 108 -6.55 5.27 -11.43
N TRP A 109 -5.52 5.35 -10.61
CA TRP A 109 -4.94 4.15 -10.02
C TRP A 109 -5.68 3.75 -8.74
N VAL A 110 -6.79 2.98 -8.89
CA VAL A 110 -7.55 2.43 -7.76
C VAL A 110 -7.14 0.98 -7.53
N SER A 111 -6.55 0.67 -6.37
CA SER A 111 -6.08 -0.69 -6.05
C SER A 111 -5.88 -0.91 -4.54
N THR A 112 -5.46 -2.12 -4.15
CA THR A 112 -5.01 -2.39 -2.79
C THR A 112 -3.53 -2.02 -2.61
N PHE A 113 -3.05 -1.89 -1.36
CA PHE A 113 -1.62 -1.69 -1.07
C PHE A 113 -0.75 -2.73 -1.78
N HIS A 114 -1.06 -4.01 -1.60
CA HIS A 114 -0.29 -5.10 -2.23
C HIS A 114 -0.31 -5.03 -3.77
N SER A 115 -1.48 -4.77 -4.36
CA SER A 115 -1.57 -4.62 -5.82
C SER A 115 -0.79 -3.43 -6.35
N THR A 116 -0.76 -2.33 -5.58
CA THR A 116 0.09 -1.17 -5.88
C THR A 116 1.56 -1.55 -5.82
N CYS A 117 2.01 -2.22 -4.77
CA CYS A 117 3.38 -2.69 -4.62
C CYS A 117 3.79 -3.65 -5.76
N VAL A 118 2.95 -4.63 -6.09
CA VAL A 118 3.19 -5.53 -7.24
C VAL A 118 3.41 -4.72 -8.53
N ARG A 119 2.57 -3.73 -8.80
CA ARG A 119 2.68 -2.92 -10.01
C ARG A 119 3.96 -2.09 -10.06
N ILE A 120 4.42 -1.57 -8.92
CA ILE A 120 5.69 -0.85 -8.78
C ILE A 120 6.85 -1.82 -8.98
N LEU A 121 6.85 -2.94 -8.26
CA LEU A 121 7.91 -3.95 -8.31
C LEU A 121 8.04 -4.57 -9.71
N ARG A 122 6.95 -4.88 -10.41
CA ARG A 122 7.00 -5.38 -11.79
C ARG A 122 7.73 -4.46 -12.76
N ARG A 123 7.88 -3.17 -12.43
CA ARG A 123 8.57 -2.19 -13.28
C ARG A 123 10.02 -1.95 -12.88
N HIS A 124 10.36 -2.11 -11.62
CA HIS A 124 11.62 -1.59 -11.07
C HIS A 124 12.39 -2.57 -10.17
N ILE A 125 11.89 -3.79 -9.94
CA ILE A 125 12.50 -4.73 -8.99
C ILE A 125 13.86 -5.27 -9.48
N ASP A 126 14.16 -5.15 -10.77
CA ASP A 126 15.46 -5.44 -11.35
C ASP A 126 16.59 -4.67 -10.66
N LYS A 127 16.30 -3.46 -10.17
CA LYS A 127 17.22 -2.65 -9.36
C LYS A 127 17.60 -3.33 -8.03
N LEU A 128 16.77 -4.21 -7.50
CA LEU A 128 17.03 -5.03 -6.31
C LEU A 128 17.62 -6.41 -6.66
N GLY A 129 17.89 -6.65 -7.96
CA GLY A 129 18.47 -7.89 -8.47
C GLY A 129 17.50 -9.07 -8.52
N TYR A 130 16.21 -8.80 -8.76
CA TYR A 130 15.20 -9.78 -9.12
C TYR A 130 14.79 -9.61 -10.58
N GLY A 131 14.22 -10.66 -11.17
CA GLY A 131 13.56 -10.53 -12.47
C GLY A 131 12.17 -9.96 -12.34
N ASN A 132 11.76 -9.12 -13.29
CA ASN A 132 10.45 -8.44 -13.27
C ASN A 132 9.25 -9.40 -13.34
N SER A 133 9.46 -10.65 -13.79
CA SER A 133 8.47 -11.72 -13.83
C SER A 133 8.44 -12.59 -12.56
N PHE A 134 8.82 -12.05 -11.41
CA PHE A 134 8.85 -12.78 -10.13
C PHE A 134 7.53 -13.49 -9.81
N THR A 135 7.61 -14.62 -9.12
CA THR A 135 6.46 -15.36 -8.59
C THR A 135 6.08 -14.83 -7.21
N ILE A 136 4.78 -14.81 -6.90
CA ILE A 136 4.29 -14.47 -5.56
C ILE A 136 3.93 -15.78 -4.86
N TYR A 137 4.63 -16.09 -3.77
CA TYR A 137 4.37 -17.26 -2.96
C TYR A 137 3.18 -17.01 -2.05
N ASP A 138 2.23 -17.93 -2.05
CA ASP A 138 1.12 -17.95 -1.11
C ASP A 138 1.50 -18.59 0.24
N ALA A 139 0.53 -18.75 1.13
CA ALA A 139 0.75 -19.32 2.45
C ALA A 139 1.20 -20.79 2.42
N ASP A 140 0.76 -21.56 1.43
CA ASP A 140 1.15 -22.96 1.29
C ASP A 140 2.55 -23.08 0.70
N ASP A 141 2.92 -22.23 -0.25
CA ASP A 141 4.28 -22.12 -0.79
C ASP A 141 5.28 -21.73 0.31
N GLN A 142 4.94 -20.69 1.10
CA GLN A 142 5.75 -20.26 2.25
C GLN A 142 5.98 -21.42 3.23
N LYS A 143 4.90 -22.09 3.62
CA LYS A 143 4.96 -23.21 4.56
C LYS A 143 5.81 -24.36 4.02
N SER A 144 5.67 -24.69 2.75
CA SER A 144 6.44 -25.73 2.09
C SER A 144 7.92 -25.42 2.08
N LEU A 145 8.29 -24.17 1.74
CA LEU A 145 9.67 -23.72 1.74
C LEU A 145 10.27 -23.72 3.16
N ILE A 146 9.56 -23.18 4.15
CA ILE A 146 10.00 -23.18 5.56
C ILE A 146 10.20 -24.61 6.06
N LYS A 147 9.29 -25.55 5.73
CA LYS A 147 9.42 -26.97 6.09
C LYS A 147 10.66 -27.61 5.48
N GLN A 148 10.97 -27.30 4.23
CA GLN A 148 12.18 -27.76 3.56
C GLN A 148 13.44 -27.24 4.26
N ILE A 149 13.48 -25.93 4.61
CA ILE A 149 14.58 -25.32 5.32
C ILE A 149 14.74 -25.93 6.72
N CYS A 150 13.65 -26.12 7.47
CA CYS A 150 13.69 -26.79 8.78
C CYS A 150 14.31 -28.20 8.70
N LYS A 151 13.96 -28.97 7.66
CA LYS A 151 14.56 -30.27 7.42
C LYS A 151 16.05 -30.18 7.12
N GLN A 152 16.47 -29.24 6.30
CA GLN A 152 17.87 -28.99 5.95
C GLN A 152 18.72 -28.64 7.20
N TYR A 153 18.19 -27.78 8.07
CA TYR A 153 18.86 -27.35 9.29
C TYR A 153 18.62 -28.24 10.50
N LYS A 154 17.95 -29.38 10.31
CA LYS A 154 17.61 -30.36 11.39
C LYS A 154 16.87 -29.69 12.57
N ILE A 155 15.95 -28.77 12.25
CA ILE A 155 15.10 -28.10 13.25
C ILE A 155 13.95 -29.04 13.59
N ASP A 156 13.75 -29.30 14.88
CA ASP A 156 12.60 -30.07 15.36
C ASP A 156 11.32 -29.20 15.28
N THR A 157 10.48 -29.50 14.30
CA THR A 157 9.22 -28.77 14.07
C THR A 157 8.16 -29.04 15.16
N LYS A 158 8.34 -30.06 16.01
CA LYS A 158 7.50 -30.25 17.20
C LYS A 158 7.79 -29.18 18.26
N MET A 159 9.06 -28.83 18.41
CA MET A 159 9.50 -27.78 19.35
C MET A 159 9.36 -26.36 18.79
N MET A 160 9.44 -26.23 17.46
CA MET A 160 9.34 -24.95 16.73
C MET A 160 8.48 -25.13 15.48
N PRO A 161 7.14 -25.05 15.61
CA PRO A 161 6.22 -25.22 14.49
C PRO A 161 6.45 -24.20 13.37
N GLU A 162 6.29 -24.62 12.13
CA GLU A 162 6.49 -23.80 10.93
C GLU A 162 5.67 -22.50 11.00
N ARG A 163 4.42 -22.57 11.47
CA ARG A 163 3.54 -21.40 11.64
C ARG A 163 4.15 -20.35 12.57
N ARG A 164 4.85 -20.77 13.64
CA ARG A 164 5.52 -19.84 14.55
C ARG A 164 6.69 -19.15 13.85
N ILE A 165 7.46 -19.91 13.08
CA ILE A 165 8.59 -19.36 12.31
C ILE A 165 8.09 -18.34 11.29
N ILE A 166 7.04 -18.67 10.53
CA ILE A 166 6.40 -17.77 9.55
C ILE A 166 5.93 -16.48 10.25
N ASN A 167 5.22 -16.59 11.36
CA ASN A 167 4.72 -15.42 12.08
C ASN A 167 5.86 -14.52 12.60
N GLU A 168 6.96 -15.09 13.10
CA GLU A 168 8.12 -14.31 13.55
C GLU A 168 8.82 -13.61 12.38
N ILE A 169 8.92 -14.26 11.21
CA ILE A 169 9.47 -13.65 10.00
C ILE A 169 8.56 -12.53 9.49
N SER A 170 7.24 -12.77 9.46
CA SER A 170 6.24 -11.77 9.08
C SER A 170 6.31 -10.55 9.99
N SER A 171 6.35 -10.75 11.33
CA SER A 171 6.52 -9.65 12.29
C SER A 171 7.82 -8.88 12.10
N ALA A 172 8.92 -9.57 11.75
CA ALA A 172 10.18 -8.91 11.46
C ALA A 172 10.08 -8.05 10.18
N LYS A 173 9.40 -8.54 9.16
CA LYS A 173 9.14 -7.78 7.92
C LYS A 173 8.22 -6.59 8.15
N ASP A 174 7.20 -6.72 9.00
CA ASP A 174 6.32 -5.61 9.39
C ASP A 174 7.09 -4.47 10.09
N GLU A 175 8.15 -4.82 10.84
CA GLU A 175 9.06 -3.84 11.46
C GLU A 175 10.21 -3.43 10.50
N PHE A 176 10.17 -3.80 9.24
CA PHE A 176 11.22 -3.57 8.23
C PHE A 176 12.60 -4.10 8.64
N MET A 177 12.66 -5.14 9.45
CA MET A 177 13.92 -5.77 9.84
C MET A 177 14.38 -6.78 8.79
N THR A 178 15.59 -6.59 8.29
CA THR A 178 16.30 -7.58 7.49
C THR A 178 16.69 -8.79 8.34
N PRO A 179 17.01 -9.96 7.74
CA PRO A 179 17.50 -11.13 8.48
C PRO A 179 18.72 -10.83 9.39
N SER A 180 19.62 -9.96 8.95
CA SER A 180 20.82 -9.57 9.71
C SER A 180 20.48 -8.69 10.92
N GLU A 181 19.57 -7.74 10.76
CA GLU A 181 19.08 -6.91 11.85
C GLU A 181 18.30 -7.72 12.88
N TYR A 182 17.46 -8.66 12.44
CA TYR A 182 16.75 -9.59 13.30
C TYR A 182 17.73 -10.47 14.10
N GLU A 183 18.79 -10.98 13.47
CA GLU A 183 19.86 -11.76 14.13
C GLU A 183 20.57 -10.92 15.20
N THR A 184 20.95 -9.70 14.87
CA THR A 184 21.62 -8.77 15.80
C THR A 184 20.75 -8.43 17.00
N ARG A 185 19.46 -8.11 16.75
CA ARG A 185 18.50 -7.74 17.80
C ARG A 185 18.24 -8.89 18.79
N HIS A 186 18.34 -10.14 18.33
CA HIS A 186 18.00 -11.32 19.10
C HIS A 186 19.20 -12.23 19.38
N GLN A 187 20.42 -11.69 19.36
CA GLN A 187 21.67 -12.44 19.53
C GLN A 187 21.78 -13.25 20.84
N TYR A 188 21.03 -12.89 21.88
CA TYR A 188 21.03 -13.58 23.17
C TYR A 188 19.87 -14.58 23.34
N ASP A 189 18.93 -14.64 22.40
CA ASP A 189 17.82 -15.61 22.42
C ASP A 189 18.13 -16.80 21.49
N PHE A 190 18.42 -17.95 22.09
CA PHE A 190 18.78 -19.17 21.33
C PHE A 190 17.70 -19.61 20.32
N LYS A 191 16.40 -19.45 20.67
CA LYS A 191 15.30 -19.83 19.78
C LYS A 191 15.19 -18.83 18.62
N LYS A 192 15.25 -17.55 18.92
CA LYS A 192 15.20 -16.49 17.89
C LYS A 192 16.45 -16.48 17.01
N LYS A 193 17.60 -16.86 17.53
CA LYS A 193 18.82 -17.06 16.72
C LYS A 193 18.64 -18.16 15.66
N LYS A 194 17.96 -19.25 16.01
CA LYS A 194 17.60 -20.29 15.02
C LYS A 194 16.61 -19.75 13.98
N ILE A 195 15.63 -18.95 14.40
CA ILE A 195 14.69 -18.30 13.45
C ILE A 195 15.43 -17.34 12.53
N ALA A 196 16.43 -16.59 13.04
CA ALA A 196 17.26 -15.71 12.21
C ALA A 196 17.98 -16.49 11.09
N GLN A 197 18.53 -17.65 11.40
CA GLN A 197 19.17 -18.54 10.41
C GLN A 197 18.18 -19.02 9.35
N ILE A 198 16.97 -19.39 9.79
CA ILE A 198 15.89 -19.83 8.88
C ILE A 198 15.45 -18.63 8.02
N TYR A 199 15.27 -17.45 8.59
CA TYR A 199 14.87 -16.24 7.88
C TYR A 199 15.89 -15.87 6.80
N LYS A 200 17.18 -15.92 7.12
CA LYS A 200 18.26 -15.67 6.16
C LYS A 200 18.23 -16.66 4.99
N GLU A 201 18.08 -17.95 5.27
CA GLU A 201 17.99 -18.96 4.22
C GLU A 201 16.70 -18.83 3.42
N TYR A 202 15.58 -18.52 4.07
CA TYR A 202 14.29 -18.29 3.44
C TYR A 202 14.35 -17.16 2.39
N GLN A 203 14.90 -16.00 2.76
CA GLN A 203 15.07 -14.88 1.83
C GLN A 203 16.05 -15.21 0.69
N LYS A 204 17.10 -15.98 0.99
CA LYS A 204 18.05 -16.45 -0.03
C LYS A 204 17.37 -17.38 -1.06
N GLN A 205 16.54 -18.31 -0.60
CA GLN A 205 15.82 -19.23 -1.49
C GLN A 205 14.70 -18.52 -2.26
N LEU A 206 13.97 -17.60 -1.66
CA LEU A 206 13.02 -16.75 -2.39
C LEU A 206 13.72 -16.00 -3.52
N LYS A 207 14.86 -15.38 -3.24
CA LYS A 207 15.64 -14.66 -4.26
C LYS A 207 16.15 -15.59 -5.36
N ALA A 208 16.67 -16.76 -5.01
CA ALA A 208 17.13 -17.76 -5.98
C ALA A 208 16.01 -18.26 -6.90
N ASN A 209 14.79 -18.36 -6.37
CA ASN A 209 13.60 -18.78 -7.11
C ASN A 209 12.93 -17.61 -7.86
N ASN A 210 13.50 -16.42 -7.83
CA ASN A 210 12.87 -15.18 -8.32
C ASN A 210 11.43 -15.06 -7.79
N ALA A 211 11.27 -15.19 -6.48
CA ALA A 211 9.98 -15.19 -5.79
C ALA A 211 9.96 -14.16 -4.63
N LEU A 212 8.79 -13.67 -4.34
CA LEU A 212 8.46 -12.82 -3.18
C LEU A 212 7.28 -13.44 -2.45
N ASP A 213 7.21 -13.31 -1.14
CA ASP A 213 5.98 -13.57 -0.41
C ASP A 213 5.12 -12.30 -0.27
N PHE A 214 3.97 -12.41 0.39
CA PHE A 214 3.06 -11.27 0.55
C PHE A 214 3.69 -10.12 1.34
N ASP A 215 4.45 -10.41 2.40
CA ASP A 215 5.11 -9.40 3.22
C ASP A 215 6.24 -8.71 2.41
N ASP A 216 6.95 -9.46 1.57
CA ASP A 216 7.97 -8.93 0.67
C ASP A 216 7.42 -7.90 -0.32
N LEU A 217 6.16 -7.97 -0.71
CA LEU A 217 5.58 -7.00 -1.64
C LEU A 217 5.68 -5.57 -1.08
N ILE A 218 5.37 -5.39 0.20
CA ILE A 218 5.49 -4.09 0.87
C ILE A 218 6.96 -3.83 1.23
N PHE A 219 7.63 -4.80 1.86
CA PHE A 219 9.03 -4.67 2.29
C PHE A 219 9.95 -4.26 1.13
N LYS A 220 9.89 -4.96 0.00
CA LYS A 220 10.73 -4.68 -1.17
C LYS A 220 10.35 -3.39 -1.90
N THR A 221 9.11 -2.95 -1.80
CA THR A 221 8.72 -1.62 -2.33
C THR A 221 9.35 -0.51 -1.49
N VAL A 222 9.35 -0.64 -0.16
CA VAL A 222 10.01 0.32 0.72
C VAL A 222 11.52 0.29 0.52
N GLU A 223 12.13 -0.90 0.45
CA GLU A 223 13.56 -1.08 0.16
C GLU A 223 13.94 -0.42 -1.18
N LEU A 224 13.12 -0.62 -2.23
CA LEU A 224 13.31 0.00 -3.53
C LEU A 224 13.30 1.54 -3.44
N PHE A 225 12.37 2.13 -2.71
CA PHE A 225 12.28 3.57 -2.54
C PHE A 225 13.44 4.14 -1.70
N GLN A 226 13.93 3.39 -0.72
CA GLN A 226 15.06 3.80 0.12
C GLN A 226 16.40 3.80 -0.64
N PHE A 227 16.64 2.77 -1.46
CA PHE A 227 17.93 2.61 -2.16
C PHE A 227 17.94 3.19 -3.58
N HIS A 228 16.77 3.53 -4.13
CA HIS A 228 16.58 4.07 -5.47
C HIS A 228 15.70 5.31 -5.45
N PRO A 229 16.22 6.47 -4.98
CA PRO A 229 15.46 7.72 -4.85
C PRO A 229 14.79 8.14 -6.16
N GLU A 230 15.42 7.88 -7.30
CA GLU A 230 14.86 8.21 -8.62
C GLU A 230 13.53 7.46 -8.91
N VAL A 231 13.33 6.29 -8.30
CA VAL A 231 12.04 5.58 -8.40
C VAL A 231 11.01 6.22 -7.49
N LEU A 232 11.40 6.60 -6.27
CA LEU A 232 10.53 7.32 -5.34
C LEU A 232 10.06 8.64 -5.95
N ASP A 233 10.99 9.45 -6.48
CA ASP A 233 10.70 10.74 -7.13
C ASP A 233 9.69 10.57 -8.26
N TYR A 234 9.86 9.54 -9.11
CA TYR A 234 8.91 9.25 -10.19
C TYR A 234 7.47 9.03 -9.67
N TYR A 235 7.30 8.35 -8.53
CA TYR A 235 5.95 8.11 -7.95
C TYR A 235 5.44 9.27 -7.11
N GLN A 236 6.31 10.11 -6.57
CA GLN A 236 5.93 11.35 -5.89
C GLN A 236 5.47 12.43 -6.87
N GLU A 237 6.10 12.51 -8.05
CA GLU A 237 5.72 13.42 -9.12
C GLU A 237 4.46 12.98 -9.86
N ARG A 238 4.09 11.73 -9.74
CA ARG A 238 2.91 11.14 -10.35
C ARG A 238 1.69 11.37 -9.46
#